data_4d47dc851ac9e964468620d223409953
#
_entry.id   4d47dc851ac9e964468620d223409953
#
_cell.length_a   1.000
_cell.length_b   1.000
_cell.length_c   1.000
_cell.angle_alpha   90.00
_cell.angle_beta   90.00
_cell.angle_gamma   90.00
#
_symmetry.space_group_name_H-M   'P 1'
#
loop_
_entity.id
_entity.type
_entity.pdbx_description
1 polymer ?
#
loop_
_entity_poly.entity_id
_entity_poly.type
_entity_poly.pdbx_seq_one_letter_code
_entity_poly.pdbx_strand_id
1 'polypeptide(L)'
;IIGVSSAYFVSFYEFPFSNFFSWALILAFAVPGYIYALSIIAFFENYGTAYSILTNLFGENNYNTKIPKFDGLLGSILAISFSLFPYVYVLTRSSFLFQSNNYIEVGKNLGLSERESLFKIILPSARPAIIAGLALVAMECLSDFGTVSIFSVPTLTTGIYNSWLAFDDLN
;
A
#
# COMPACT_ATOMS: atom_id res chain seq x y z
N ILE A 1 0.87 -4.47 -5.87
CA ILE A 1 2.31 -4.56 -6.13
C ILE A 1 3.08 -4.52 -4.80
N ILE A 2 2.98 -3.45 -3.97
CA ILE A 2 3.74 -3.26 -2.73
C ILE A 2 3.64 -4.49 -1.82
N GLY A 3 2.45 -4.99 -1.52
CA GLY A 3 2.25 -6.13 -0.62
C GLY A 3 2.90 -7.43 -1.13
N VAL A 4 2.78 -7.74 -2.42
CA VAL A 4 3.36 -8.95 -3.01
C VAL A 4 4.88 -8.87 -3.05
N SER A 5 5.45 -7.74 -3.48
CA SER A 5 6.90 -7.56 -3.52
C SER A 5 7.51 -7.61 -2.12
N SER A 6 6.92 -6.92 -1.14
CA SER A 6 7.39 -6.98 0.26
C SER A 6 7.31 -8.40 0.82
N ALA A 7 6.21 -9.15 0.55
CA ALA A 7 6.07 -10.55 0.95
C ALA A 7 7.17 -11.42 0.33
N TYR A 8 7.49 -11.21 -0.94
CA TYR A 8 8.55 -11.95 -1.62
C TYR A 8 9.92 -11.70 -1.00
N PHE A 9 10.31 -10.43 -0.82
CA PHE A 9 11.61 -10.10 -0.24
C PHE A 9 11.78 -10.66 1.17
N VAL A 10 10.78 -10.53 2.02
CA VAL A 10 10.84 -10.99 3.41
C VAL A 10 10.77 -12.52 3.53
N SER A 11 10.17 -13.22 2.56
CA SER A 11 10.02 -14.68 2.61
C SER A 11 11.19 -15.44 1.99
N PHE A 12 11.88 -14.87 1.00
CA PHE A 12 12.90 -15.59 0.22
C PHE A 12 14.32 -15.05 0.41
N TYR A 13 14.50 -13.87 0.97
CA TYR A 13 15.81 -13.29 1.20
C TYR A 13 16.11 -13.14 2.67
N GLU A 14 17.27 -13.65 3.09
CA GLU A 14 17.83 -13.39 4.39
C GLU A 14 18.66 -12.11 4.34
N PHE A 15 18.18 -11.07 4.99
CA PHE A 15 18.88 -9.79 5.14
C PHE A 15 18.85 -9.36 6.60
N PRO A 16 19.82 -8.53 7.04
CA PRO A 16 19.84 -8.05 8.41
C PRO A 16 18.49 -7.39 8.74
N PHE A 17 17.90 -7.73 9.89
CA PHE A 17 16.58 -7.28 10.34
C PHE A 17 15.37 -7.83 9.56
N SER A 18 15.47 -8.89 8.78
CA SER A 18 14.34 -9.49 8.06
C SER A 18 13.16 -9.82 9.00
N ASN A 19 13.45 -10.36 10.18
CA ASN A 19 12.45 -10.63 11.21
C ASN A 19 11.76 -9.36 11.73
N PHE A 20 12.49 -8.28 11.90
CA PHE A 20 11.91 -6.99 12.28
C PHE A 20 11.00 -6.46 11.17
N PHE A 21 11.46 -6.45 9.93
CA PHE A 21 10.65 -6.00 8.80
C PHE A 21 9.40 -6.86 8.59
N SER A 22 9.47 -8.15 8.87
CA SER A 22 8.31 -9.03 8.77
C SER A 22 7.14 -8.60 9.68
N TRP A 23 7.46 -8.07 10.86
CA TRP A 23 6.48 -7.53 11.81
C TRP A 23 6.17 -6.06 11.55
N ALA A 24 7.18 -5.26 11.21
CA ALA A 24 7.02 -3.84 10.96
C ALA A 24 6.04 -3.55 9.81
N LEU A 25 6.03 -4.36 8.77
CA LEU A 25 5.10 -4.23 7.65
C LEU A 25 3.64 -4.51 8.06
N ILE A 26 3.44 -5.35 9.09
CA ILE A 26 2.10 -5.59 9.65
C ILE A 26 1.64 -4.41 10.50
N LEU A 27 2.57 -3.69 11.16
CA LEU A 27 2.23 -2.52 11.98
C LEU A 27 1.59 -1.39 11.16
N ALA A 28 1.73 -1.39 9.85
CA ALA A 28 1.02 -0.44 9.00
C ALA A 28 -0.51 -0.54 9.15
N PHE A 29 -1.07 -1.69 9.58
CA PHE A 29 -2.48 -1.81 9.95
C PHE A 29 -2.88 -0.95 11.17
N ALA A 30 -1.94 -0.63 12.04
CA ALA A 30 -2.23 0.17 13.23
C ALA A 30 -2.56 1.64 12.90
N VAL A 31 -2.22 2.07 11.67
CA VAL A 31 -2.43 3.46 11.23
C VAL A 31 -3.63 3.51 10.31
N PRO A 32 -4.75 4.15 10.73
CA PRO A 32 -5.91 4.34 9.87
C PRO A 32 -5.61 5.14 8.59
N GLY A 33 -6.35 4.87 7.50
CA GLY A 33 -6.11 5.48 6.18
C GLY A 33 -6.13 7.01 6.18
N TYR A 34 -7.03 7.62 6.96
CA TYR A 34 -7.12 9.08 7.07
C TYR A 34 -5.86 9.71 7.69
N ILE A 35 -5.13 9.00 8.56
CA ILE A 35 -3.85 9.50 9.10
C ILE A 35 -2.79 9.52 8.01
N TYR A 36 -2.74 8.50 7.13
CA TYR A 36 -1.88 8.55 5.96
C TYR A 36 -2.22 9.72 5.05
N ALA A 37 -3.54 10.00 4.84
CA ALA A 37 -3.99 11.14 4.04
C ALA A 37 -3.49 12.47 4.62
N LEU A 38 -3.70 12.71 5.90
CA LEU A 38 -3.23 13.91 6.59
C LEU A 38 -1.71 14.04 6.57
N SER A 39 -0.99 12.92 6.75
CA SER A 39 0.47 12.89 6.70
C SER A 39 1.02 13.25 5.32
N ILE A 40 0.40 12.73 4.25
CA ILE A 40 0.78 13.06 2.86
C ILE A 40 0.57 14.54 2.59
N ILE A 41 -0.59 15.10 2.97
CA ILE A 41 -0.88 16.52 2.78
C ILE A 41 0.13 17.35 3.53
N ALA A 42 0.31 17.11 4.84
CA ALA A 42 1.23 17.87 5.68
C ALA A 42 2.70 17.78 5.22
N PHE A 43 3.09 16.62 4.67
CA PHE A 43 4.45 16.42 4.17
C PHE A 43 4.72 17.22 2.88
N PHE A 44 3.75 17.26 1.96
CA PHE A 44 3.89 17.90 0.64
C PHE A 44 3.26 19.29 0.56
N GLU A 45 2.73 19.82 1.65
CA GLU A 45 2.18 21.18 1.70
C GLU A 45 3.27 22.23 1.44
N ASN A 46 2.84 23.38 0.93
CA ASN A 46 3.70 24.55 0.82
C ASN A 46 4.22 24.92 2.23
N TYR A 47 5.53 24.95 2.40
CA TYR A 47 6.21 25.08 3.71
C TYR A 47 6.16 23.83 4.61
N GLY A 48 5.74 22.69 4.08
CA GLY A 48 5.76 21.40 4.78
C GLY A 48 7.16 20.79 4.92
N THR A 49 7.21 19.56 5.46
CA THR A 49 8.49 18.87 5.71
C THR A 49 9.30 18.66 4.44
N ALA A 50 8.64 18.29 3.32
CA ALA A 50 9.31 18.12 2.02
C ALA A 50 9.94 19.44 1.54
N TYR A 51 9.24 20.55 1.71
CA TYR A 51 9.76 21.89 1.39
C TYR A 51 11.01 22.21 2.23
N SER A 52 10.95 22.00 3.55
CA SER A 52 12.06 22.27 4.46
C SER A 52 13.31 21.43 4.12
N ILE A 53 13.13 20.14 3.77
CA ILE A 53 14.25 19.28 3.36
C ILE A 53 14.86 19.77 2.05
N LEU A 54 14.04 20.12 1.08
CA LEU A 54 14.52 20.59 -0.23
C LEU A 54 15.24 21.94 -0.14
N THR A 55 14.71 22.89 0.63
CA THR A 55 15.36 24.19 0.83
C THR A 55 16.68 24.07 1.57
N ASN A 56 16.77 23.19 2.56
CA ASN A 56 18.03 22.95 3.27
C ASN A 56 19.10 22.27 2.41
N LEU A 57 18.71 21.39 1.48
CA LEU A 57 19.66 20.67 0.62
C LEU A 57 20.13 21.51 -0.58
N PHE A 58 19.27 22.35 -1.12
CA PHE A 58 19.49 22.97 -2.43
C PHE A 58 19.38 24.52 -2.46
N GLY A 59 19.02 25.15 -1.32
CA GLY A 59 18.88 26.61 -1.17
C GLY A 59 17.52 27.16 -1.63
N GLU A 60 17.13 28.32 -1.06
CA GLU A 60 15.79 28.89 -1.21
C GLU A 60 15.39 29.29 -2.64
N ASN A 61 16.35 29.61 -3.51
CA ASN A 61 16.06 30.23 -4.79
C ASN A 61 15.55 29.27 -5.91
N ASN A 62 15.58 27.98 -5.70
CA ASN A 62 15.30 27.01 -6.77
C ASN A 62 13.95 26.27 -6.66
N TYR A 63 13.16 26.44 -5.58
CA TYR A 63 12.07 25.52 -5.23
C TYR A 63 10.66 26.09 -5.28
N ASN A 64 10.47 27.32 -5.64
CA ASN A 64 9.12 27.93 -5.69
C ASN A 64 8.16 27.27 -6.72
N THR A 65 8.55 26.22 -7.41
CA THR A 65 7.75 25.77 -8.54
C THR A 65 7.50 24.28 -8.70
N LYS A 66 8.08 23.37 -7.88
CA LYS A 66 7.99 21.94 -8.24
C LYS A 66 7.88 20.92 -7.12
N ILE A 67 7.28 21.25 -6.00
CA ILE A 67 6.85 20.18 -5.08
C ILE A 67 5.62 19.53 -5.70
N PRO A 68 5.65 18.20 -5.97
CA PRO A 68 4.48 17.53 -6.51
C PRO A 68 3.36 17.61 -5.48
N LYS A 69 2.23 18.18 -5.86
CA LYS A 69 1.02 18.18 -5.06
C LYS A 69 0.34 16.83 -5.22
N PHE A 70 0.19 16.12 -4.12
CA PHE A 70 -0.57 14.88 -4.08
C PHE A 70 -2.01 15.19 -3.62
N ASP A 71 -2.74 15.90 -4.47
CA ASP A 71 -4.13 16.28 -4.22
C ASP A 71 -5.09 15.32 -4.92
N GLY A 72 -6.35 15.30 -4.49
CA GLY A 72 -7.43 14.58 -5.14
C GLY A 72 -7.18 13.08 -5.26
N LEU A 73 -7.41 12.53 -6.45
CA LEU A 73 -7.36 11.08 -6.69
C LEU A 73 -5.97 10.48 -6.44
N LEU A 74 -4.90 11.16 -6.83
CA LEU A 74 -3.53 10.64 -6.63
C LEU A 74 -3.17 10.53 -5.16
N GLY A 75 -3.49 11.55 -4.36
CA GLY A 75 -3.30 11.52 -2.91
C GLY A 75 -4.08 10.40 -2.25
N SER A 76 -5.35 10.23 -2.61
CA SER A 76 -6.20 9.13 -2.13
C SER A 76 -5.61 7.76 -2.47
N ILE A 77 -5.18 7.54 -3.71
CA ILE A 77 -4.59 6.26 -4.14
C ILE A 77 -3.34 5.94 -3.31
N LEU A 78 -2.47 6.92 -3.08
CA LEU A 78 -1.26 6.71 -2.27
C LEU A 78 -1.61 6.39 -0.82
N ALA A 79 -2.48 7.20 -0.18
CA ALA A 79 -2.87 6.99 1.21
C ALA A 79 -3.51 5.61 1.42
N ILE A 80 -4.47 5.23 0.59
CA ILE A 80 -5.15 3.93 0.64
C ILE A 80 -4.17 2.80 0.35
N SER A 81 -3.26 2.97 -0.64
CA SER A 81 -2.26 1.95 -0.95
C SER A 81 -1.31 1.68 0.22
N PHE A 82 -0.84 2.73 0.90
CA PHE A 82 0.02 2.58 2.08
C PHE A 82 -0.71 2.06 3.31
N SER A 83 -2.00 2.33 3.45
CA SER A 83 -2.81 1.81 4.55
C SER A 83 -3.19 0.34 4.35
N LEU A 84 -3.56 -0.06 3.12
CA LEU A 84 -4.17 -1.37 2.87
C LEU A 84 -3.23 -2.42 2.28
N PHE A 85 -1.97 -2.09 1.92
CA PHE A 85 -1.04 -3.11 1.41
C PHE A 85 -0.79 -4.29 2.38
N PRO A 86 -0.88 -4.13 3.72
CA PRO A 86 -0.65 -5.24 4.63
C PRO A 86 -1.64 -6.40 4.46
N TYR A 87 -2.88 -6.17 4.00
CA TYR A 87 -3.82 -7.25 3.67
C TYR A 87 -3.22 -8.22 2.65
N VAL A 88 -2.71 -7.65 1.55
CA VAL A 88 -2.07 -8.44 0.50
C VAL A 88 -0.75 -9.03 0.99
N TYR A 89 0.03 -8.28 1.76
CA TYR A 89 1.30 -8.74 2.32
C TYR A 89 1.14 -9.98 3.19
N VAL A 90 0.25 -9.94 4.18
CA VAL A 90 0.08 -11.03 5.15
C VAL A 90 -0.36 -12.32 4.46
N LEU A 91 -1.38 -12.24 3.60
CA LEU A 91 -1.90 -13.42 2.90
C LEU A 91 -0.90 -14.00 1.90
N THR A 92 -0.22 -13.13 1.15
CA THR A 92 0.81 -13.58 0.20
C THR A 92 2.01 -14.18 0.92
N ARG A 93 2.48 -13.52 2.01
CA ARG A 93 3.58 -14.03 2.82
C ARG A 93 3.26 -15.39 3.43
N SER A 94 2.07 -15.57 3.98
CA SER A 94 1.62 -16.87 4.50
C SER A 94 1.69 -17.95 3.41
N SER A 95 1.18 -17.66 2.22
CA SER A 95 1.25 -18.56 1.08
C SER A 95 2.70 -18.89 0.68
N PHE A 96 3.58 -17.91 0.66
CA PHE A 96 4.99 -18.11 0.33
C PHE A 96 5.71 -18.97 1.38
N LEU A 97 5.46 -18.76 2.67
CA LEU A 97 6.07 -19.55 3.73
C LEU A 97 5.67 -21.04 3.68
N PHE A 98 4.43 -21.33 3.30
CA PHE A 98 4.00 -22.72 3.09
C PHE A 98 4.67 -23.39 1.89
N GLN A 99 5.11 -22.60 0.92
CA GLN A 99 5.60 -23.08 -0.37
C GLN A 99 7.14 -23.01 -0.51
N SER A 100 7.83 -22.18 0.31
CA SER A 100 9.16 -21.65 0.03
C SER A 100 10.23 -22.73 -0.22
N ASN A 101 10.30 -23.78 0.59
CA ASN A 101 11.39 -24.73 0.49
C ASN A 101 11.20 -25.72 -0.69
N ASN A 102 9.98 -26.18 -0.92
CA ASN A 102 9.72 -27.22 -1.93
C ASN A 102 9.73 -26.66 -3.36
N TYR A 103 9.22 -25.45 -3.58
CA TYR A 103 9.05 -24.92 -4.95
C TYR A 103 10.35 -24.36 -5.57
N ILE A 104 11.28 -23.86 -4.76
CA ILE A 104 12.61 -23.47 -5.26
C ILE A 104 13.40 -24.72 -5.68
N GLU A 105 13.34 -25.79 -4.88
CA GLU A 105 14.02 -27.04 -5.20
C GLU A 105 13.41 -27.70 -6.45
N VAL A 106 12.10 -27.72 -6.57
CA VAL A 106 11.40 -28.18 -7.79
C VAL A 106 11.82 -27.35 -9.00
N GLY A 107 11.90 -26.05 -8.87
CA GLY A 107 12.38 -25.17 -9.95
C GLY A 107 13.81 -25.49 -10.38
N LYS A 108 14.72 -25.68 -9.42
CA LYS A 108 16.12 -26.06 -9.68
C LYS A 108 16.22 -27.43 -10.36
N ASN A 109 15.41 -28.41 -9.90
CA ASN A 109 15.38 -29.76 -10.52
C ASN A 109 14.85 -29.74 -11.95
N LEU A 110 14.00 -28.76 -12.29
CA LEU A 110 13.51 -28.52 -13.65
C LEU A 110 14.45 -27.66 -14.50
N GLY A 111 15.62 -27.29 -13.97
CA GLY A 111 16.59 -26.44 -14.67
C GLY A 111 16.18 -24.98 -14.80
N LEU A 112 15.21 -24.53 -14.02
CA LEU A 112 14.76 -23.13 -14.04
C LEU A 112 15.69 -22.25 -13.20
N SER A 113 15.91 -21.03 -13.67
CA SER A 113 16.54 -19.97 -12.87
C SER A 113 15.60 -19.53 -11.73
N GLU A 114 16.15 -18.86 -10.72
CA GLU A 114 15.35 -18.36 -9.59
C GLU A 114 14.21 -17.43 -10.04
N ARG A 115 14.47 -16.55 -11.02
CA ARG A 115 13.45 -15.68 -11.60
C ARG A 115 12.37 -16.45 -12.33
N GLU A 116 12.74 -17.45 -13.09
CA GLU A 116 11.78 -18.29 -13.78
C GLU A 116 10.94 -19.10 -12.81
N SER A 117 11.52 -19.64 -11.75
CA SER A 117 10.81 -20.33 -10.67
C SER A 117 9.80 -19.41 -9.99
N LEU A 118 10.17 -18.15 -9.73
CA LEU A 118 9.26 -17.16 -9.17
C LEU A 118 8.04 -16.95 -10.05
N PHE A 119 8.23 -16.65 -11.33
CA PHE A 119 7.11 -16.32 -12.22
C PHE A 119 6.32 -17.51 -12.72
N LYS A 120 6.96 -18.67 -12.90
CA LYS A 120 6.32 -19.87 -13.46
C LYS A 120 5.72 -20.79 -12.40
N ILE A 121 6.23 -20.78 -11.15
CA ILE A 121 5.81 -21.72 -10.11
C ILE A 121 5.26 -20.98 -8.88
N ILE A 122 6.07 -20.15 -8.23
CA ILE A 122 5.77 -19.56 -6.92
C ILE A 122 4.60 -18.57 -7.01
N LEU A 123 4.68 -17.61 -7.91
CA LEU A 123 3.66 -16.58 -8.07
C LEU A 123 2.31 -17.13 -8.54
N PRO A 124 2.25 -18.06 -9.53
CA PRO A 124 1.00 -18.74 -9.88
C PRO A 124 0.37 -19.52 -8.75
N SER A 125 1.17 -20.20 -7.94
CA SER A 125 0.67 -20.97 -6.78
C SER A 125 0.14 -20.06 -5.65
N ALA A 126 0.66 -18.84 -5.53
CA ALA A 126 0.19 -17.86 -4.56
C ALA A 126 -1.03 -17.04 -5.05
N ARG A 127 -1.47 -17.21 -6.30
CA ARG A 127 -2.62 -16.44 -6.84
C ARG A 127 -3.86 -16.45 -5.96
N PRO A 128 -4.31 -17.58 -5.38
CA PRO A 128 -5.49 -17.56 -4.51
C PRO A 128 -5.32 -16.63 -3.29
N ALA A 129 -4.16 -16.62 -2.67
CA ALA A 129 -3.85 -15.77 -1.52
C ALA A 129 -3.79 -14.27 -1.92
N ILE A 130 -3.19 -13.98 -3.08
CA ILE A 130 -3.14 -12.62 -3.63
C ILE A 130 -4.55 -12.12 -3.94
N ILE A 131 -5.39 -12.93 -4.59
CA ILE A 131 -6.77 -12.58 -4.92
C ILE A 131 -7.58 -12.34 -3.64
N ALA A 132 -7.44 -13.20 -2.63
CA ALA A 132 -8.10 -13.00 -1.34
C ALA A 132 -7.67 -11.68 -0.68
N GLY A 133 -6.37 -11.36 -0.69
CA GLY A 133 -5.87 -10.08 -0.20
C GLY A 133 -6.41 -8.87 -0.96
N LEU A 134 -6.49 -8.97 -2.28
CA LEU A 134 -7.07 -7.92 -3.12
C LEU A 134 -8.57 -7.75 -2.90
N ALA A 135 -9.30 -8.84 -2.64
CA ALA A 135 -10.72 -8.77 -2.32
C ALA A 135 -10.97 -8.02 -1.00
N LEU A 136 -10.15 -8.26 0.03
CA LEU A 136 -10.20 -7.51 1.29
C LEU A 136 -9.89 -6.03 1.06
N VAL A 137 -8.83 -5.73 0.30
CA VAL A 137 -8.49 -4.33 -0.06
C VAL A 137 -9.65 -3.66 -0.81
N ALA A 138 -10.30 -4.36 -1.72
CA ALA A 138 -11.45 -3.83 -2.47
C ALA A 138 -12.63 -3.51 -1.53
N MET A 139 -12.94 -4.39 -0.58
CA MET A 139 -13.98 -4.16 0.42
C MET A 139 -13.69 -2.91 1.26
N GLU A 140 -12.49 -2.82 1.81
CA GLU A 140 -12.07 -1.66 2.62
C GLU A 140 -12.06 -0.37 1.80
N CYS A 141 -11.58 -0.42 0.57
CA CYS A 141 -11.54 0.73 -0.32
C CYS A 141 -12.96 1.22 -0.69
N LEU A 142 -13.91 0.30 -0.89
CA LEU A 142 -15.31 0.64 -1.17
C LEU A 142 -16.04 1.21 0.04
N SER A 143 -15.63 0.89 1.25
CA SER A 143 -16.24 1.40 2.49
C SER A 143 -15.51 2.64 3.05
N ASP A 144 -14.33 2.98 2.52
CA ASP A 144 -13.58 4.14 3.00
C ASP A 144 -14.33 5.45 2.69
N PHE A 145 -14.55 6.22 3.74
CA PHE A 145 -15.07 7.57 3.67
C PHE A 145 -14.00 8.59 4.09
N GLY A 146 -13.26 8.26 5.14
CA GLY A 146 -12.34 9.19 5.79
C GLY A 146 -11.22 9.67 4.88
N THR A 147 -10.52 8.74 4.23
CA THR A 147 -9.38 9.05 3.36
C THR A 147 -9.83 9.82 2.12
N VAL A 148 -10.90 9.36 1.47
CA VAL A 148 -11.37 9.97 0.21
C VAL A 148 -11.99 11.35 0.43
N SER A 149 -12.64 11.58 1.57
CA SER A 149 -13.22 12.90 1.91
C SER A 149 -12.16 13.97 2.15
N ILE A 150 -11.03 13.60 2.78
CA ILE A 150 -9.89 14.51 3.01
C ILE A 150 -9.32 15.02 1.67
N PHE A 151 -9.25 14.16 0.66
CA PHE A 151 -8.80 14.54 -0.67
C PHE A 151 -9.91 15.07 -1.58
N SER A 152 -11.13 15.24 -1.06
CA SER A 152 -12.31 15.71 -1.81
C SER A 152 -12.60 14.86 -3.07
N VAL A 153 -12.34 13.54 -2.99
CA VAL A 153 -12.62 12.61 -4.09
C VAL A 153 -14.06 12.14 -4.01
N PRO A 154 -14.89 12.37 -5.03
CA PRO A 154 -16.27 11.88 -5.07
C PRO A 154 -16.27 10.35 -5.26
N THR A 155 -16.68 9.63 -4.24
CA THR A 155 -16.87 8.18 -4.23
C THR A 155 -18.31 7.82 -3.90
N LEU A 156 -18.63 6.52 -3.98
CA LEU A 156 -19.97 6.05 -3.60
C LEU A 156 -20.30 6.41 -2.14
N THR A 157 -19.35 6.21 -1.23
CA THR A 157 -19.50 6.52 0.20
C THR A 157 -19.71 8.00 0.46
N THR A 158 -18.91 8.86 -0.17
CA THR A 158 -19.10 10.32 -0.05
C THR A 158 -20.41 10.78 -0.67
N GLY A 159 -20.86 10.16 -1.77
CA GLY A 159 -22.13 10.44 -2.40
C GLY A 159 -23.32 10.07 -1.50
N ILE A 160 -23.29 8.87 -0.91
CA ILE A 160 -24.34 8.42 0.03
C ILE A 160 -24.40 9.35 1.25
N TYR A 161 -23.26 9.67 1.83
CA TYR A 161 -23.18 10.54 3.00
C TYR A 161 -23.72 11.94 2.71
N ASN A 162 -23.33 12.54 1.59
CA ASN A 162 -23.79 13.87 1.18
C ASN A 162 -25.30 13.86 0.87
N SER A 163 -25.82 12.81 0.23
CA SER A 163 -27.25 12.67 -0.04
C SER A 163 -28.02 12.53 1.27
N TRP A 164 -27.53 11.72 2.20
CA TRP A 164 -28.16 11.55 3.51
C TRP A 164 -28.25 12.87 4.29
N LEU A 165 -27.18 13.67 4.31
CA LEU A 165 -27.17 15.00 4.96
C LEU A 165 -28.06 16.01 4.23
N ALA A 166 -28.12 15.96 2.90
CA ALA A 166 -28.87 16.93 2.11
C ALA A 166 -30.41 16.74 2.20
N PHE A 167 -30.84 15.49 2.37
CA PHE A 167 -32.27 15.19 2.42
C PHE A 167 -32.86 15.28 3.83
N ASP A 168 -32.02 15.40 4.88
CA ASP A 168 -32.39 15.49 6.32
C ASP A 168 -33.52 14.47 6.72
N ASP A 169 -33.59 13.36 6.01
CA ASP A 169 -34.62 12.34 6.13
C ASP A 169 -34.14 11.23 7.07
N LEU A 170 -34.35 11.47 8.35
CA LEU A 170 -34.18 10.48 9.43
C LEU A 170 -35.48 9.70 9.70
N ASN A 171 -36.48 9.74 8.81
CA ASN A 171 -37.76 9.02 8.94
C ASN A 171 -37.85 7.83 8.01
#